data_1223dd8b65f555bef7a3c7e4a32a384a
#
_entry.id   1223dd8b65f555bef7a3c7e4a32a384a
#
_cell.length_a   1.000
_cell.length_b   1.000
_cell.length_c   1.000
_cell.angle_alpha   90.00
_cell.angle_beta   90.00
_cell.angle_gamma   90.00
#
_symmetry.space_group_name_H-M   'P 1'
#
loop_
_entity.id
_entity.type
_entity.pdbx_description
1 polymer ?
#
loop_
_entity_poly.entity_id
_entity_poly.type
_entity_poly.pdbx_seq_one_letter_code
_entity_poly.pdbx_strand_id
1 'polypeptide(L)'
;MFQPDWTIIADARAVLAGRRNVYWVIGGAAAGKSTVCRAIAARSGLPIYDMDAHIYGAYGPRYTPQRHPANTAWLAAENPLAWALNLTGESFDAFNRTTTAEYLDLLADDLRNWSPDTPVLIDGGITHPSVVVQVLAARQMVCLATSAEERVRLWETAEERAVMREWIRALHEPEAMWRRFLAHDAAIAATLERESRAHQIPVIVRGPHDSVDGLASQVAARLGVAV
;
A
#
# COMPACT_ATOMS: atom_id res chain seq x y z
N MET A 1 -1.30 22.23 -4.80
CA MET A 1 -0.88 21.36 -3.66
C MET A 1 -1.89 20.21 -3.58
N PHE A 2 -1.43 18.96 -3.51
CA PHE A 2 -2.30 17.79 -3.38
C PHE A 2 -3.00 17.80 -2.02
N GLN A 3 -4.30 17.47 -2.02
CA GLN A 3 -5.10 17.32 -0.78
C GLN A 3 -6.13 16.22 -1.01
N PRO A 4 -6.35 15.32 -0.02
CA PRO A 4 -7.40 14.32 -0.10
C PRO A 4 -8.78 14.97 -0.27
N ASP A 5 -9.56 14.47 -1.20
CA ASP A 5 -10.96 14.84 -1.30
C ASP A 5 -11.77 14.01 -0.29
N TRP A 6 -12.30 14.67 0.71
CA TRP A 6 -13.08 14.02 1.77
C TRP A 6 -14.44 13.53 1.29
N THR A 7 -14.93 14.01 0.13
CA THR A 7 -16.20 13.52 -0.44
C THR A 7 -16.04 12.09 -0.99
N ILE A 8 -14.94 11.80 -1.71
CA ILE A 8 -14.67 10.44 -2.18
C ILE A 8 -14.37 9.47 -1.02
N ILE A 9 -13.77 9.95 0.07
CA ILE A 9 -13.58 9.15 1.29
C ILE A 9 -14.94 8.84 1.94
N ALA A 10 -15.87 9.78 1.98
CA ALA A 10 -17.21 9.55 2.50
C ALA A 10 -17.99 8.53 1.63
N ASP A 11 -17.87 8.62 0.30
CA ASP A 11 -18.44 7.65 -0.64
C ASP A 11 -17.84 6.24 -0.41
N ALA A 12 -16.50 6.14 -0.29
CA ALA A 12 -15.82 4.90 0.00
C ALA A 12 -16.26 4.31 1.37
N ARG A 13 -16.40 5.15 2.38
CA ARG A 13 -16.88 4.75 3.71
C ARG A 13 -18.29 4.14 3.65
N ALA A 14 -19.18 4.69 2.86
CA ALA A 14 -20.54 4.16 2.70
C ALA A 14 -20.55 2.71 2.19
N VAL A 15 -19.53 2.30 1.46
CA VAL A 15 -19.39 0.93 0.93
C VAL A 15 -18.60 0.02 1.89
N LEU A 16 -17.50 0.54 2.48
CA LEU A 16 -16.50 -0.27 3.17
C LEU A 16 -16.75 -0.42 4.68
N ALA A 17 -17.31 0.59 5.36
CA ALA A 17 -17.40 0.60 6.83
C ALA A 17 -18.27 -0.53 7.41
N GLY A 18 -19.23 -1.04 6.65
CA GLY A 18 -20.09 -2.17 7.05
C GLY A 18 -19.49 -3.54 6.80
N ARG A 19 -18.39 -3.64 6.07
CA ARG A 19 -17.79 -4.91 5.66
C ARG A 19 -16.85 -5.46 6.74
N ARG A 20 -17.30 -6.44 7.50
CA ARG A 20 -16.53 -7.02 8.61
C ARG A 20 -15.47 -8.01 8.17
N ASN A 21 -15.61 -8.56 6.97
CA ASN A 21 -14.75 -9.62 6.40
C ASN A 21 -13.72 -9.08 5.39
N VAL A 22 -13.45 -7.77 5.41
CA VAL A 22 -12.33 -7.17 4.67
C VAL A 22 -11.13 -7.13 5.60
N TYR A 23 -10.04 -7.78 5.19
CA TYR A 23 -8.79 -7.85 5.93
C TYR A 23 -7.67 -7.21 5.09
N TRP A 24 -6.80 -6.42 5.69
CA TRP A 24 -5.78 -5.71 4.94
C TRP A 24 -4.39 -5.85 5.55
N VAL A 25 -3.44 -6.35 4.76
CA VAL A 25 -2.03 -6.37 5.12
C VAL A 25 -1.33 -5.20 4.43
N ILE A 26 -0.97 -4.20 5.24
CA ILE A 26 -0.26 -3.00 4.80
C ILE A 26 1.22 -3.07 5.22
N GLY A 27 2.04 -2.16 4.75
CA GLY A 27 3.46 -2.09 5.15
C GLY A 27 4.36 -1.63 4.02
N GLY A 28 5.59 -1.27 4.35
CA GLY A 28 6.61 -0.82 3.41
C GLY A 28 7.00 -1.86 2.37
N ALA A 29 7.73 -1.43 1.36
CA ALA A 29 8.34 -2.35 0.42
C ALA A 29 9.26 -3.35 1.15
N ALA A 30 9.42 -4.54 0.58
CA ALA A 30 10.26 -5.61 1.12
C ALA A 30 9.84 -6.16 2.52
N ALA A 31 8.73 -5.70 3.12
CA ALA A 31 8.24 -6.23 4.40
C ALA A 31 7.66 -7.67 4.31
N GLY A 32 7.46 -8.19 3.10
CA GLY A 32 6.99 -9.57 2.89
C GLY A 32 5.46 -9.71 2.80
N LYS A 33 4.72 -8.60 2.61
CA LYS A 33 3.24 -8.58 2.54
C LYS A 33 2.67 -9.65 1.61
N SER A 34 3.04 -9.63 0.35
CA SER A 34 2.47 -10.52 -0.68
C SER A 34 2.80 -11.99 -0.41
N THR A 35 3.97 -12.28 0.16
CA THR A 35 4.34 -13.63 0.58
C THR A 35 3.46 -14.11 1.73
N VAL A 36 3.24 -13.26 2.73
CA VAL A 36 2.38 -13.53 3.88
C VAL A 36 0.91 -13.66 3.45
N CYS A 37 0.41 -12.76 2.59
CA CYS A 37 -0.95 -12.84 2.06
C CYS A 37 -1.19 -14.15 1.31
N ARG A 38 -0.25 -14.59 0.45
CA ARG A 38 -0.35 -15.88 -0.25
C ARG A 38 -0.38 -17.06 0.73
N ALA A 39 0.44 -17.04 1.77
CA ALA A 39 0.46 -18.09 2.77
C ALA A 39 -0.85 -18.16 3.58
N ILE A 40 -1.42 -17.01 3.94
CA ILE A 40 -2.74 -16.94 4.61
C ILE A 40 -3.82 -17.46 3.65
N ALA A 41 -3.87 -16.98 2.42
CA ALA A 41 -4.88 -17.39 1.44
C ALA A 41 -4.84 -18.89 1.16
N ALA A 42 -3.64 -19.47 1.02
CA ALA A 42 -3.48 -20.91 0.80
C ALA A 42 -4.05 -21.77 1.96
N ARG A 43 -4.04 -21.24 3.19
CA ARG A 43 -4.50 -21.95 4.40
C ARG A 43 -5.96 -21.67 4.72
N SER A 44 -6.45 -20.47 4.43
CA SER A 44 -7.81 -20.02 4.79
C SER A 44 -8.81 -20.08 3.62
N GLY A 45 -8.35 -20.18 2.39
CA GLY A 45 -9.19 -20.08 1.20
C GLY A 45 -9.65 -18.65 0.87
N LEU A 46 -9.13 -17.62 1.55
CA LEU A 46 -9.50 -16.23 1.28
C LEU A 46 -9.01 -15.78 -0.10
N PRO A 47 -9.84 -15.13 -0.91
CA PRO A 47 -9.38 -14.47 -2.13
C PRO A 47 -8.47 -13.29 -1.78
N ILE A 48 -7.39 -13.13 -2.56
CA ILE A 48 -6.49 -11.98 -2.45
C ILE A 48 -6.95 -10.89 -3.41
N TYR A 49 -7.05 -9.67 -2.92
CA TYR A 49 -7.15 -8.46 -3.72
C TYR A 49 -5.78 -7.76 -3.72
N ASP A 50 -5.06 -7.89 -4.84
CA ASP A 50 -3.74 -7.30 -5.01
C ASP A 50 -3.87 -5.82 -5.39
N MET A 51 -3.73 -4.95 -4.40
CA MET A 51 -3.84 -3.50 -4.60
C MET A 51 -2.75 -2.95 -5.53
N ASP A 52 -1.53 -3.47 -5.46
CA ASP A 52 -0.44 -3.00 -6.31
C ASP A 52 -0.73 -3.34 -7.78
N ALA A 53 -1.25 -4.54 -8.07
CA ALA A 53 -1.67 -4.91 -9.42
C ALA A 53 -2.81 -4.03 -9.95
N HIS A 54 -3.73 -3.60 -9.08
CA HIS A 54 -4.82 -2.68 -9.48
C HIS A 54 -4.29 -1.27 -9.72
N ILE A 55 -3.47 -0.73 -8.82
CA ILE A 55 -2.90 0.62 -8.92
C ILE A 55 -2.05 0.80 -10.18
N TYR A 56 -1.16 -0.15 -10.44
CA TYR A 56 -0.25 -0.08 -11.59
C TYR A 56 -0.84 -0.67 -12.90
N GLY A 57 -2.08 -1.13 -12.87
CA GLY A 57 -2.75 -1.74 -14.01
C GLY A 57 -4.21 -1.31 -14.16
N ALA A 58 -5.13 -2.02 -13.51
CA ALA A 58 -6.58 -1.89 -13.73
C ALA A 58 -7.16 -0.51 -13.40
N TYR A 59 -6.55 0.24 -12.48
CA TYR A 59 -7.02 1.55 -12.09
C TYR A 59 -6.64 2.65 -13.08
N GLY A 60 -5.54 2.50 -13.82
CA GLY A 60 -5.06 3.52 -14.75
C GLY A 60 -6.15 4.11 -15.66
N PRO A 61 -6.91 3.29 -16.42
CA PRO A 61 -7.98 3.77 -17.30
C PRO A 61 -9.19 4.37 -16.57
N ARG A 62 -9.29 4.20 -15.26
CA ARG A 62 -10.44 4.64 -14.45
C ARG A 62 -10.20 5.97 -13.74
N TYR A 63 -8.94 6.44 -13.68
CA TYR A 63 -8.66 7.75 -13.08
C TYR A 63 -9.28 8.87 -13.91
N THR A 64 -9.93 9.78 -13.22
CA THR A 64 -10.50 11.00 -13.81
C THR A 64 -9.95 12.24 -13.11
N PRO A 65 -9.71 13.35 -13.83
CA PRO A 65 -9.18 14.58 -13.22
C PRO A 65 -10.06 15.13 -12.10
N GLN A 66 -11.36 14.88 -12.15
CA GLN A 66 -12.31 15.36 -11.16
C GLN A 66 -12.27 14.58 -9.85
N ARG A 67 -12.13 13.24 -9.92
CA ARG A 67 -12.14 12.38 -8.72
C ARG A 67 -10.74 11.94 -8.29
N HIS A 68 -9.81 11.83 -9.25
CA HIS A 68 -8.47 11.27 -9.03
C HIS A 68 -7.39 12.21 -9.57
N PRO A 69 -7.35 13.49 -9.11
CA PRO A 69 -6.45 14.50 -9.68
C PRO A 69 -4.96 14.16 -9.47
N ALA A 70 -4.61 13.51 -8.37
CA ALA A 70 -3.21 13.16 -8.09
C ALA A 70 -2.71 12.05 -9.02
N ASN A 71 -3.46 10.96 -9.16
CA ASN A 71 -3.10 9.88 -10.08
C ASN A 71 -3.18 10.33 -11.54
N THR A 72 -4.14 11.18 -11.91
CA THR A 72 -4.22 11.75 -13.26
C THR A 72 -2.99 12.60 -13.57
N ALA A 73 -2.55 13.44 -12.63
CA ALA A 73 -1.34 14.25 -12.80
C ALA A 73 -0.08 13.38 -12.91
N TRP A 74 0.01 12.32 -12.12
CA TRP A 74 1.12 11.37 -12.16
C TRP A 74 1.19 10.65 -13.52
N LEU A 75 0.06 10.10 -14.01
CA LEU A 75 0.01 9.39 -15.29
C LEU A 75 0.20 10.32 -16.51
N ALA A 76 -0.16 11.60 -16.39
CA ALA A 76 0.03 12.58 -17.45
C ALA A 76 1.48 13.07 -17.59
N ALA A 77 2.35 12.76 -16.63
CA ALA A 77 3.76 13.14 -16.69
C ALA A 77 4.47 12.38 -17.81
N GLU A 78 5.40 13.04 -18.50
CA GLU A 78 6.22 12.42 -19.56
C GLU A 78 6.96 11.16 -19.05
N ASN A 79 7.47 11.23 -17.83
CA ASN A 79 8.01 10.08 -17.10
C ASN A 79 7.46 10.09 -15.66
N PRO A 80 6.45 9.27 -15.37
CA PRO A 80 5.81 9.23 -14.06
C PRO A 80 6.77 8.90 -12.90
N LEU A 81 7.78 8.03 -13.13
CA LEU A 81 8.77 7.70 -12.11
C LEU A 81 9.64 8.90 -11.78
N ALA A 82 10.22 9.55 -12.79
CA ALA A 82 11.04 10.74 -12.60
C ALA A 82 10.24 11.89 -11.95
N TRP A 83 8.98 12.05 -12.35
CA TRP A 83 8.07 13.04 -11.76
C TRP A 83 7.88 12.81 -10.27
N ALA A 84 7.56 11.58 -9.87
CA ALA A 84 7.36 11.22 -8.47
C ALA A 84 8.65 11.39 -7.64
N LEU A 85 9.81 11.01 -8.19
CA LEU A 85 11.11 11.15 -7.55
C LEU A 85 11.55 12.62 -7.38
N ASN A 86 11.00 13.55 -8.15
CA ASN A 86 11.27 14.97 -8.03
C ASN A 86 10.35 15.70 -7.04
N LEU A 87 9.34 15.05 -6.48
CA LEU A 87 8.56 15.64 -5.40
C LEU A 87 9.42 15.84 -4.16
N THR A 88 9.28 16.98 -3.52
CA THR A 88 9.93 17.26 -2.22
C THR A 88 9.21 16.55 -1.08
N GLY A 89 9.83 16.43 0.08
CA GLY A 89 9.29 15.67 1.22
C GLY A 89 7.81 15.99 1.53
N GLU A 90 7.44 17.27 1.67
CA GLU A 90 6.05 17.67 1.94
C GLU A 90 5.13 17.41 0.74
N SER A 91 5.58 17.72 -0.47
CA SER A 91 4.80 17.47 -1.69
C SER A 91 4.63 15.95 -1.95
N PHE A 92 5.64 15.16 -1.61
CA PHE A 92 5.60 13.71 -1.71
C PHE A 92 4.61 13.10 -0.70
N ASP A 93 4.64 13.56 0.56
CA ASP A 93 3.67 13.14 1.57
C ASP A 93 2.23 13.50 1.15
N ALA A 94 2.01 14.74 0.72
CA ALA A 94 0.70 15.21 0.27
C ALA A 94 0.19 14.42 -0.96
N PHE A 95 1.07 14.11 -1.93
CA PHE A 95 0.74 13.27 -3.07
C PHE A 95 0.31 11.86 -2.63
N ASN A 96 1.11 11.19 -1.80
CA ASN A 96 0.82 9.84 -1.32
C ASN A 96 -0.45 9.76 -0.46
N ARG A 97 -0.70 10.79 0.34
CA ARG A 97 -1.94 10.90 1.13
C ARG A 97 -3.16 11.03 0.23
N THR A 98 -3.06 11.86 -0.82
CA THR A 98 -4.15 12.07 -1.78
C THR A 98 -4.40 10.81 -2.61
N THR A 99 -3.35 10.17 -3.14
CA THR A 99 -3.50 8.92 -3.90
C THR A 99 -4.07 7.78 -3.05
N THR A 100 -3.76 7.72 -1.74
CA THR A 100 -4.41 6.75 -0.84
C THR A 100 -5.93 6.94 -0.82
N ALA A 101 -6.43 8.18 -0.79
CA ALA A 101 -7.87 8.44 -0.85
C ALA A 101 -8.47 8.03 -2.20
N GLU A 102 -7.79 8.32 -3.30
CA GLU A 102 -8.21 7.96 -4.65
C GLU A 102 -8.23 6.43 -4.87
N TYR A 103 -7.31 5.69 -4.25
CA TYR A 103 -7.32 4.22 -4.28
C TYR A 103 -8.48 3.63 -3.48
N LEU A 104 -8.86 4.25 -2.37
CA LEU A 104 -10.03 3.83 -1.58
C LEU A 104 -11.33 4.03 -2.34
N ASP A 105 -11.44 5.08 -3.16
CA ASP A 105 -12.59 5.31 -4.03
C ASP A 105 -12.78 4.15 -5.03
N LEU A 106 -11.71 3.78 -5.73
CA LEU A 106 -11.75 2.71 -6.72
C LEU A 106 -11.91 1.32 -6.08
N LEU A 107 -11.29 1.07 -4.93
CA LEU A 107 -11.53 -0.15 -4.16
C LEU A 107 -12.99 -0.27 -3.72
N ALA A 108 -13.57 0.81 -3.24
CA ALA A 108 -14.98 0.83 -2.86
C ALA A 108 -15.88 0.57 -4.07
N ASP A 109 -15.55 1.13 -5.23
CA ASP A 109 -16.30 0.90 -6.47
C ASP A 109 -16.23 -0.58 -6.90
N ASP A 110 -15.05 -1.21 -6.82
CA ASP A 110 -14.88 -2.63 -7.12
C ASP A 110 -15.68 -3.52 -6.16
N LEU A 111 -15.64 -3.22 -4.87
CA LEU A 111 -16.35 -4.00 -3.87
C LEU A 111 -17.86 -3.70 -3.78
N ARG A 112 -18.35 -2.63 -4.40
CA ARG A 112 -19.76 -2.19 -4.32
C ARG A 112 -20.75 -3.29 -4.67
N ASN A 113 -20.43 -4.06 -5.71
CA ASN A 113 -21.28 -5.13 -6.23
C ASN A 113 -21.02 -6.50 -5.59
N TRP A 114 -20.06 -6.60 -4.67
CA TRP A 114 -19.83 -7.83 -3.93
C TRP A 114 -20.80 -7.92 -2.75
N SER A 115 -21.21 -9.13 -2.38
CA SER A 115 -21.96 -9.30 -1.13
C SER A 115 -21.15 -8.69 0.04
N PRO A 116 -21.79 -7.95 0.96
CA PRO A 116 -21.12 -7.41 2.14
C PRO A 116 -20.38 -8.45 2.98
N ASP A 117 -20.86 -9.70 2.95
CA ASP A 117 -20.29 -10.82 3.70
C ASP A 117 -19.17 -11.54 2.94
N THR A 118 -18.91 -11.20 1.68
CA THR A 118 -17.80 -11.81 0.92
C THR A 118 -16.48 -11.46 1.57
N PRO A 119 -15.72 -12.45 2.06
CA PRO A 119 -14.43 -12.18 2.69
C PRO A 119 -13.37 -11.87 1.62
N VAL A 120 -12.43 -10.98 1.95
CA VAL A 120 -11.31 -10.63 1.07
C VAL A 120 -10.09 -10.24 1.89
N LEU A 121 -8.92 -10.69 1.44
CA LEU A 121 -7.62 -10.29 1.97
C LEU A 121 -6.98 -9.31 0.98
N ILE A 122 -6.80 -8.06 1.40
CA ILE A 122 -6.18 -7.01 0.58
C ILE A 122 -4.68 -6.99 0.86
N ASP A 123 -3.88 -7.01 -0.20
CA ASP A 123 -2.41 -6.96 -0.17
C ASP A 123 -1.90 -5.59 -0.62
N GLY A 124 -1.23 -4.87 0.28
CA GLY A 124 -0.43 -3.68 -0.03
C GLY A 124 -1.19 -2.43 -0.45
N GLY A 125 -0.59 -1.66 -1.32
CA GLY A 125 -1.19 -0.58 -2.11
C GLY A 125 -1.40 0.77 -1.45
N ILE A 126 -1.24 0.94 -0.14
CA ILE A 126 -1.46 2.24 0.51
C ILE A 126 -0.23 2.72 1.28
N THR A 127 -0.17 4.01 1.50
CA THR A 127 0.94 4.66 2.20
C THR A 127 0.50 5.39 3.48
N HIS A 128 -0.79 5.74 3.61
CA HIS A 128 -1.33 6.52 4.72
C HIS A 128 -2.45 5.78 5.45
N PRO A 129 -2.15 4.99 6.48
CA PRO A 129 -3.13 4.32 7.33
C PRO A 129 -4.17 5.26 7.95
N SER A 130 -3.79 6.51 8.26
CA SER A 130 -4.70 7.53 8.79
C SER A 130 -5.89 7.85 7.87
N VAL A 131 -5.73 7.66 6.55
CA VAL A 131 -6.82 7.80 5.57
C VAL A 131 -7.68 6.54 5.55
N VAL A 132 -7.06 5.36 5.62
CA VAL A 132 -7.77 4.07 5.57
C VAL A 132 -8.68 3.87 6.78
N VAL A 133 -8.27 4.30 7.97
CA VAL A 133 -9.10 4.18 9.19
C VAL A 133 -10.37 5.03 9.14
N GLN A 134 -10.49 5.92 8.18
CA GLN A 134 -11.76 6.65 7.95
C GLN A 134 -12.84 5.75 7.33
N VAL A 135 -12.45 4.65 6.69
CA VAL A 135 -13.35 3.76 5.93
C VAL A 135 -13.39 2.32 6.47
N LEU A 136 -12.33 1.85 7.13
CA LEU A 136 -12.21 0.52 7.72
C LEU A 136 -11.76 0.61 9.18
N ALA A 137 -12.19 -0.35 9.99
CA ALA A 137 -11.77 -0.40 11.39
C ALA A 137 -10.30 -0.87 11.51
N ALA A 138 -9.53 -0.28 12.44
CA ALA A 138 -8.12 -0.60 12.66
C ALA A 138 -7.86 -2.11 12.89
N ARG A 139 -8.79 -2.82 13.56
CA ARG A 139 -8.70 -4.27 13.79
C ARG A 139 -8.73 -5.13 12.52
N GLN A 140 -9.13 -4.56 11.38
CA GLN A 140 -9.14 -5.22 10.07
C GLN A 140 -7.82 -5.08 9.32
N MET A 141 -6.85 -4.42 9.93
CA MET A 141 -5.55 -4.12 9.33
C MET A 141 -4.40 -4.66 10.17
N VAL A 142 -3.32 -5.04 9.51
CA VAL A 142 -2.01 -5.33 10.12
C VAL A 142 -0.94 -4.66 9.27
N CYS A 143 -0.02 -3.96 9.91
CA CYS A 143 1.14 -3.38 9.25
C CYS A 143 2.35 -4.31 9.41
N LEU A 144 2.92 -4.76 8.30
CA LEU A 144 4.21 -5.44 8.28
C LEU A 144 5.33 -4.42 8.09
N ALA A 145 6.35 -4.51 8.93
CA ALA A 145 7.56 -3.69 8.86
C ALA A 145 8.80 -4.57 8.76
N THR A 146 9.90 -3.98 8.34
CA THR A 146 11.23 -4.59 8.33
C THR A 146 12.28 -3.52 8.63
N SER A 147 13.50 -3.90 9.04
CA SER A 147 14.55 -2.93 9.36
C SER A 147 14.92 -2.09 8.13
N ALA A 148 15.47 -0.90 8.38
CA ALA A 148 15.93 -0.01 7.32
C ALA A 148 17.07 -0.67 6.51
N GLU A 149 17.98 -1.36 7.19
CA GLU A 149 19.11 -2.06 6.57
C GLU A 149 18.63 -3.17 5.64
N GLU A 150 17.67 -4.00 6.11
CA GLU A 150 17.14 -5.11 5.31
C GLU A 150 16.37 -4.58 4.10
N ARG A 151 15.63 -3.50 4.25
CA ARG A 151 14.89 -2.87 3.15
C ARG A 151 15.85 -2.36 2.07
N VAL A 152 16.90 -1.62 2.45
CA VAL A 152 17.92 -1.13 1.50
C VAL A 152 18.62 -2.31 0.83
N ARG A 153 19.08 -3.32 1.61
CA ARG A 153 19.70 -4.52 1.08
C ARG A 153 18.84 -5.20 0.01
N LEU A 154 17.54 -5.37 0.28
CA LEU A 154 16.61 -6.00 -0.67
C LEU A 154 16.39 -5.13 -1.93
N TRP A 155 16.35 -3.81 -1.79
CA TRP A 155 16.29 -2.93 -2.96
C TRP A 155 17.55 -3.04 -3.83
N GLU A 156 18.72 -3.23 -3.23
CA GLU A 156 19.98 -3.30 -3.94
C GLU A 156 20.26 -4.67 -4.57
N THR A 157 19.82 -5.77 -3.93
CA THR A 157 20.28 -7.12 -4.27
C THR A 157 19.20 -8.06 -4.76
N ALA A 158 17.93 -7.90 -4.38
CA ALA A 158 16.89 -8.85 -4.73
C ALA A 158 16.57 -8.80 -6.23
N GLU A 159 16.46 -9.97 -6.86
CA GLU A 159 16.23 -10.11 -8.29
C GLU A 159 14.89 -9.52 -8.72
N GLU A 160 13.84 -9.74 -7.95
CA GLU A 160 12.51 -9.18 -8.18
C GLU A 160 12.46 -7.63 -8.16
N ARG A 161 13.54 -6.99 -7.69
CA ARG A 161 13.71 -5.53 -7.68
C ARG A 161 14.58 -5.00 -8.83
N ALA A 162 15.13 -5.88 -9.66
CA ALA A 162 16.04 -5.51 -10.75
C ALA A 162 15.39 -4.52 -11.72
N VAL A 163 14.13 -4.72 -12.08
CA VAL A 163 13.40 -3.84 -13.01
C VAL A 163 13.35 -2.40 -12.52
N MET A 164 13.08 -2.17 -11.22
CA MET A 164 13.10 -0.80 -10.67
C MET A 164 14.49 -0.18 -10.72
N ARG A 165 15.54 -0.96 -10.42
CA ARG A 165 16.92 -0.48 -10.55
C ARG A 165 17.27 -0.09 -11.99
N GLU A 166 16.81 -0.86 -12.97
CA GLU A 166 17.01 -0.57 -14.40
C GLU A 166 16.25 0.68 -14.84
N TRP A 167 15.00 0.85 -14.43
CA TRP A 167 14.23 2.05 -14.74
C TRP A 167 14.88 3.30 -14.17
N ILE A 168 15.38 3.26 -12.94
CA ILE A 168 16.07 4.41 -12.32
C ILE A 168 17.42 4.67 -13.01
N ARG A 169 18.17 3.62 -13.41
CA ARG A 169 19.42 3.77 -14.18
C ARG A 169 19.23 4.45 -15.53
N ALA A 170 18.04 4.33 -16.12
CA ALA A 170 17.70 4.98 -17.38
C ALA A 170 17.33 6.47 -17.24
N LEU A 171 17.16 6.97 -16.01
CA LEU A 171 16.84 8.37 -15.77
C LEU A 171 18.08 9.28 -15.86
N HIS A 172 17.83 10.57 -16.04
CA HIS A 172 18.86 11.59 -15.88
C HIS A 172 19.36 11.60 -14.43
N GLU A 173 20.68 11.67 -14.20
CA GLU A 173 21.31 11.61 -12.88
C GLU A 173 20.93 10.36 -12.05
N PRO A 174 21.17 9.13 -12.54
CA PRO A 174 20.64 7.91 -11.98
C PRO A 174 21.03 7.68 -10.50
N GLU A 175 22.25 8.07 -10.10
CA GLU A 175 22.69 7.95 -8.71
C GLU A 175 21.93 8.88 -7.77
N ALA A 176 21.64 10.10 -8.20
CA ALA A 176 20.82 11.06 -7.44
C ALA A 176 19.38 10.54 -7.35
N MET A 177 18.84 10.02 -8.44
CA MET A 177 17.48 9.44 -8.47
C MET A 177 17.38 8.18 -7.60
N TRP A 178 18.42 7.33 -7.56
CA TRP A 178 18.46 6.18 -6.67
C TRP A 178 18.43 6.59 -5.19
N ARG A 179 19.22 7.59 -4.81
CA ARG A 179 19.19 8.13 -3.43
C ARG A 179 17.82 8.71 -3.07
N ARG A 180 17.16 9.44 -3.99
CA ARG A 180 15.80 9.96 -3.78
C ARG A 180 14.80 8.83 -3.63
N PHE A 181 14.89 7.81 -4.46
CA PHE A 181 14.02 6.63 -4.38
C PHE A 181 14.12 5.95 -3.00
N LEU A 182 15.33 5.67 -2.52
CA LEU A 182 15.53 5.08 -1.20
C LEU A 182 15.04 5.99 -0.06
N ALA A 183 15.20 7.29 -0.20
CA ALA A 183 14.69 8.25 0.78
C ALA A 183 13.14 8.28 0.79
N HIS A 184 12.50 8.24 -0.37
CA HIS A 184 11.03 8.17 -0.48
C HIS A 184 10.49 6.84 0.07
N ASP A 185 11.13 5.72 -0.25
CA ASP A 185 10.77 4.40 0.30
C ASP A 185 10.88 4.39 1.83
N ALA A 186 11.95 5.00 2.38
CA ALA A 186 12.12 5.14 3.82
C ALA A 186 11.03 6.03 4.45
N ALA A 187 10.66 7.12 3.80
CA ALA A 187 9.60 8.02 4.27
C ALA A 187 8.24 7.32 4.28
N ILE A 188 7.90 6.54 3.23
CA ILE A 188 6.69 5.71 3.18
C ILE A 188 6.67 4.71 4.33
N ALA A 189 7.75 3.95 4.54
CA ALA A 189 7.81 2.95 5.60
C ALA A 189 7.64 3.59 6.99
N ALA A 190 8.31 4.72 7.24
CA ALA A 190 8.18 5.46 8.49
C ALA A 190 6.75 5.99 8.70
N THR A 191 6.09 6.49 7.65
CA THR A 191 4.71 6.96 7.72
C THR A 191 3.74 5.82 8.02
N LEU A 192 3.88 4.68 7.32
CA LEU A 192 3.07 3.48 7.57
C LEU A 192 3.18 3.01 9.02
N GLU A 193 4.38 2.91 9.57
CA GLU A 193 4.58 2.49 10.95
C GLU A 193 4.06 3.51 11.96
N ARG A 194 4.39 4.78 11.79
CA ARG A 194 3.98 5.86 12.68
C ARG A 194 2.46 5.98 12.77
N GLU A 195 1.79 6.03 11.61
CA GLU A 195 0.33 6.15 11.54
C GLU A 195 -0.37 4.88 12.01
N SER A 196 0.17 3.69 11.69
CA SER A 196 -0.36 2.43 12.21
C SER A 196 -0.38 2.42 13.74
N ARG A 197 0.73 2.78 14.38
CA ARG A 197 0.80 2.87 15.86
C ARG A 197 -0.15 3.91 16.41
N ALA A 198 -0.23 5.10 15.79
CA ALA A 198 -1.12 6.17 16.22
C ALA A 198 -2.61 5.78 16.17
N HIS A 199 -2.98 4.94 15.21
CA HIS A 199 -4.36 4.45 15.02
C HIS A 199 -4.61 3.04 15.56
N GLN A 200 -3.71 2.50 16.40
CA GLN A 200 -3.84 1.18 17.04
C GLN A 200 -3.94 0.02 16.03
N ILE A 201 -3.40 0.19 14.83
CA ILE A 201 -3.21 -0.91 13.88
C ILE A 201 -2.00 -1.72 14.37
N PRO A 202 -2.11 -3.06 14.56
CA PRO A 202 -0.99 -3.88 14.95
C PRO A 202 0.18 -3.77 13.98
N VAL A 203 1.38 -3.50 14.48
CA VAL A 203 2.63 -3.49 13.70
C VAL A 203 3.42 -4.74 14.05
N ILE A 204 3.72 -5.57 13.06
CA ILE A 204 4.57 -6.75 13.18
C ILE A 204 5.88 -6.44 12.45
N VAL A 205 6.99 -6.41 13.19
CA VAL A 205 8.32 -6.20 12.62
C VAL A 205 8.92 -7.56 12.28
N ARG A 206 9.17 -7.80 11.00
CA ARG A 206 9.81 -9.02 10.54
C ARG A 206 11.29 -9.06 10.96
N GLY A 207 11.65 -10.08 11.71
CA GLY A 207 13.03 -10.40 12.06
C GLY A 207 13.74 -11.22 10.96
N PRO A 208 15.07 -11.33 11.04
CA PRO A 208 15.88 -12.04 10.02
C PRO A 208 15.64 -13.57 10.02
N HIS A 209 15.09 -14.12 11.09
CA HIS A 209 14.85 -15.56 11.27
C HIS A 209 13.37 -15.94 11.23
N ASP A 210 12.47 -14.98 11.00
CA ASP A 210 11.04 -15.26 10.95
C ASP A 210 10.69 -16.07 9.69
N SER A 211 10.05 -17.21 9.89
CA SER A 211 9.53 -17.99 8.78
C SER A 211 8.26 -17.36 8.22
N VAL A 212 8.01 -17.59 6.93
CA VAL A 212 6.78 -17.16 6.26
C VAL A 212 5.54 -17.68 7.00
N ASP A 213 5.54 -18.96 7.39
CA ASP A 213 4.42 -19.59 8.11
C ASP A 213 4.20 -18.98 9.50
N GLY A 214 5.27 -18.68 10.22
CA GLY A 214 5.21 -18.01 11.51
C GLY A 214 4.60 -16.61 11.41
N LEU A 215 5.06 -15.82 10.43
CA LEU A 215 4.52 -14.48 10.15
C LEU A 215 3.05 -14.56 9.69
N ALA A 216 2.72 -15.48 8.79
CA ALA A 216 1.35 -15.68 8.31
C ALA A 216 0.39 -16.01 9.47
N SER A 217 0.82 -16.90 10.39
CA SER A 217 0.03 -17.24 11.59
C SER A 217 -0.16 -16.04 12.51
N GLN A 218 0.89 -15.23 12.74
CA GLN A 218 0.79 -14.00 13.55
C GLN A 218 -0.17 -12.98 12.93
N VAL A 219 -0.04 -12.74 11.62
CA VAL A 219 -0.91 -11.80 10.88
C VAL A 219 -2.36 -12.28 10.91
N ALA A 220 -2.61 -13.55 10.58
CA ALA A 220 -3.95 -14.15 10.59
C ALA A 220 -4.61 -14.03 11.99
N ALA A 221 -3.87 -14.34 13.05
CA ALA A 221 -4.36 -14.19 14.42
C ALA A 221 -4.74 -12.74 14.76
N ARG A 222 -3.97 -11.75 14.31
CA ARG A 222 -4.28 -10.33 14.53
C ARG A 222 -5.50 -9.86 13.73
N LEU A 223 -5.71 -10.42 12.55
CA LEU A 223 -6.90 -10.15 11.72
C LEU A 223 -8.13 -10.95 12.14
N GLY A 224 -7.99 -11.93 13.01
CA GLY A 224 -9.08 -12.85 13.37
C GLY A 224 -9.45 -13.83 12.24
N VAL A 225 -8.51 -14.13 11.36
CA VAL A 225 -8.66 -15.10 10.25
C VAL A 225 -8.25 -16.49 10.74
N ALA A 226 -9.13 -17.46 10.57
CA ALA A 226 -8.80 -18.87 10.83
C ALA A 226 -7.87 -19.42 9.73
N VAL A 227 -6.73 -20.01 10.11
CA VAL A 227 -5.71 -20.57 9.21
C VAL A 227 -5.21 -21.94 9.70
#